data_581cd1c86b88dbe066610797280849d5
#
_entry.id   581cd1c86b88dbe066610797280849d5
#
_cell.length_a   1.000
_cell.length_b   1.000
_cell.length_c   1.000
_cell.angle_alpha   90.00
_cell.angle_beta   90.00
_cell.angle_gamma   90.00
#
_symmetry.space_group_name_H-M   'P 1'
#
loop_
_entity.id
_entity.type
_entity.pdbx_description
1 polymer ?
#
loop_
_entity_poly.entity_id
_entity_poly.type
_entity_poly.pdbx_seq_one_letter_code
_entity_poly.pdbx_strand_id
1 'polypeptide(L)'
;MITRLIHPICVAVMLIIASACEKYEPDWDIFEAYGVAEEIKTDFYERYSEDVKVTSAVTSYNKSQVEFVDTDGLKCTAVYKGHTWMMTQKEFNKNGFAFLKQLPERIAKAYLRAGVSKEFYEWDQSYVIEVTRRGFDKKAYEFQFVVFDENEFPKLAYREYFVLIDEDGELLDIRSRHNRSIWWYDMSGCVDFVRQKYPEATILAGINDSSDNVLYIKDKGVLKTVRFDYRGSDEQTWSATIYRLEDYDKLPDTVLDEYAKYRVYHPDFNYSEVYRVETKDGIYYGLKSATTSLTVYFKA
;
A
#
# COMPACT_ATOMS: atom_id res chain seq x y z
N MET A 1 -46.38 48.41 -20.48
CA MET A 1 -45.93 47.68 -21.66
C MET A 1 -44.40 47.44 -21.68
N ILE A 2 -43.75 47.53 -20.53
CA ILE A 2 -42.24 47.39 -20.40
C ILE A 2 -41.83 46.05 -19.79
N THR A 3 -42.74 45.35 -19.10
CA THR A 3 -42.42 44.12 -18.36
C THR A 3 -42.32 42.84 -19.19
N ARG A 4 -42.64 42.85 -20.47
CA ARG A 4 -42.59 41.65 -21.35
C ARG A 4 -41.30 41.49 -22.16
N LEU A 5 -40.43 42.49 -22.17
CA LEU A 5 -39.15 42.45 -22.91
C LEU A 5 -37.93 42.04 -22.08
N ILE A 6 -38.04 42.05 -20.74
CA ILE A 6 -36.92 41.76 -19.86
C ILE A 6 -36.65 40.25 -19.78
N HIS A 7 -37.68 39.40 -19.86
CA HIS A 7 -37.50 37.93 -19.73
C HIS A 7 -36.66 37.30 -20.85
N PRO A 8 -36.83 37.61 -22.14
CA PRO A 8 -36.02 36.97 -23.19
C PRO A 8 -34.54 37.44 -23.17
N ILE A 9 -34.27 38.69 -22.72
CA ILE A 9 -32.92 39.24 -22.65
C ILE A 9 -32.15 38.58 -21.49
N CYS A 10 -32.77 38.37 -20.33
CA CYS A 10 -32.14 37.68 -19.19
C CYS A 10 -31.85 36.19 -19.50
N VAL A 11 -32.74 35.50 -20.23
CA VAL A 11 -32.53 34.12 -20.65
C VAL A 11 -31.39 34.03 -21.68
N ALA A 12 -31.33 34.97 -22.65
CA ALA A 12 -30.25 35.01 -23.61
C ALA A 12 -28.88 35.33 -22.98
N VAL A 13 -28.82 36.22 -22.00
CA VAL A 13 -27.60 36.53 -21.25
C VAL A 13 -27.19 35.35 -20.39
N MET A 14 -28.12 34.63 -19.74
CA MET A 14 -27.76 33.40 -18.99
C MET A 14 -27.31 32.27 -19.90
N LEU A 15 -27.85 32.11 -21.08
CA LEU A 15 -27.39 31.15 -22.09
C LEU A 15 -26.01 31.50 -22.64
N ILE A 16 -25.70 32.77 -22.82
CA ILE A 16 -24.37 33.23 -23.24
C ILE A 16 -23.34 33.04 -22.11
N ILE A 17 -23.73 33.26 -20.88
CA ILE A 17 -22.84 33.00 -19.71
C ILE A 17 -22.63 31.48 -19.50
N ALA A 18 -23.67 30.66 -19.75
CA ALA A 18 -23.55 29.20 -19.65
C ALA A 18 -22.72 28.61 -20.81
N SER A 19 -22.75 29.20 -22.00
CA SER A 19 -21.89 28.78 -23.11
C SER A 19 -20.46 29.36 -23.03
N ALA A 20 -20.24 30.46 -22.29
CA ALA A 20 -18.91 31.01 -22.02
C ALA A 20 -18.18 30.30 -20.90
N CYS A 21 -18.82 29.35 -20.19
CA CYS A 21 -18.19 28.36 -19.33
C CYS A 21 -17.79 27.08 -20.11
N GLU A 22 -17.47 27.18 -21.39
CA GLU A 22 -16.52 26.25 -21.99
C GLU A 22 -15.26 26.39 -21.14
N LYS A 23 -14.91 25.29 -20.46
CA LYS A 23 -13.68 25.22 -19.65
C LYS A 23 -12.55 25.77 -20.51
N TYR A 24 -12.04 26.94 -20.14
CA TYR A 24 -10.77 27.42 -20.63
C TYR A 24 -9.75 26.41 -20.11
N GLU A 25 -9.50 25.37 -20.88
CA GLU A 25 -8.33 24.52 -20.68
C GLU A 25 -7.15 25.37 -21.17
N PRO A 26 -6.32 25.87 -20.27
CA PRO A 26 -5.20 26.66 -20.69
C PRO A 26 -4.32 25.79 -21.60
N ASP A 27 -3.95 26.34 -22.73
CA ASP A 27 -3.13 25.71 -23.78
C ASP A 27 -1.64 25.63 -23.37
N TRP A 28 -1.39 25.55 -22.05
CA TRP A 28 -0.06 25.48 -21.48
C TRP A 28 0.26 24.07 -21.03
N ASP A 29 1.45 23.66 -21.36
CA ASP A 29 1.99 22.38 -20.93
C ASP A 29 2.12 22.37 -19.40
N ILE A 30 1.35 21.49 -18.74
CA ILE A 30 1.37 21.37 -17.27
C ILE A 30 2.78 21.04 -16.76
N PHE A 31 3.55 20.22 -17.47
CA PHE A 31 4.92 19.89 -17.09
C PHE A 31 5.83 21.11 -17.08
N GLU A 32 5.74 21.93 -18.14
CA GLU A 32 6.49 23.18 -18.24
C GLU A 32 6.06 24.18 -17.16
N ALA A 33 4.74 24.36 -16.97
CA ALA A 33 4.18 25.29 -15.98
C ALA A 33 4.62 24.99 -14.54
N TYR A 34 4.86 23.73 -14.21
CA TYR A 34 5.31 23.30 -12.87
C TYR A 34 6.80 22.96 -12.81
N GLY A 35 7.57 23.27 -13.85
CA GLY A 35 9.03 23.07 -13.88
C GLY A 35 9.46 21.60 -13.78
N VAL A 36 8.62 20.68 -14.32
CA VAL A 36 8.97 19.26 -14.39
C VAL A 36 9.91 19.04 -15.57
N ALA A 37 10.98 18.28 -15.34
CA ALA A 37 11.99 18.01 -16.36
C ALA A 37 11.41 17.28 -17.58
N GLU A 38 11.92 17.58 -18.77
CA GLU A 38 11.45 17.01 -20.04
C GLU A 38 11.65 15.48 -20.09
N GLU A 39 12.69 14.97 -19.42
CA GLU A 39 12.93 13.53 -19.30
C GLU A 39 11.81 12.81 -18.54
N ILE A 40 11.23 13.47 -17.52
CA ILE A 40 10.08 12.92 -16.78
C ILE A 40 8.84 12.94 -17.68
N LYS A 41 8.60 14.01 -18.40
CA LYS A 41 7.48 14.12 -19.34
C LYS A 41 7.55 13.04 -20.42
N THR A 42 8.72 12.82 -20.99
CA THR A 42 8.96 11.79 -22.00
C THR A 42 8.66 10.39 -21.44
N ASP A 43 9.29 10.00 -20.29
CA ASP A 43 9.02 8.71 -19.64
C ASP A 43 7.55 8.55 -19.25
N PHE A 44 6.89 9.64 -18.82
CA PHE A 44 5.49 9.63 -18.45
C PHE A 44 4.60 9.24 -19.64
N TYR A 45 4.74 9.91 -20.78
CA TYR A 45 3.92 9.62 -21.95
C TYR A 45 4.26 8.28 -22.63
N GLU A 46 5.52 7.85 -22.58
CA GLU A 46 5.89 6.50 -23.01
C GLU A 46 5.21 5.42 -22.16
N ARG A 47 4.99 5.69 -20.88
CA ARG A 47 4.41 4.75 -19.91
C ARG A 47 2.88 4.74 -19.89
N TYR A 48 2.24 5.89 -20.03
CA TYR A 48 0.79 6.04 -19.80
C TYR A 48 0.00 6.43 -21.04
N SER A 49 0.64 6.63 -22.21
CA SER A 49 0.02 7.17 -23.43
C SER A 49 -0.28 8.67 -23.35
N GLU A 50 -0.40 9.29 -24.51
CA GLU A 50 -0.80 10.70 -24.64
C GLU A 50 -2.31 10.94 -24.38
N ASP A 51 -3.10 9.85 -24.33
CA ASP A 51 -4.55 9.91 -24.11
C ASP A 51 -4.94 10.17 -22.64
N VAL A 52 -3.99 10.08 -21.71
CA VAL A 52 -4.26 10.34 -20.29
C VAL A 52 -4.33 11.84 -20.03
N LYS A 53 -5.26 12.26 -19.17
CA LYS A 53 -5.43 13.66 -18.81
C LYS A 53 -4.59 13.99 -17.58
N VAL A 54 -3.45 14.67 -17.79
CA VAL A 54 -2.65 15.22 -16.68
C VAL A 54 -3.45 16.35 -16.01
N THR A 55 -3.56 16.31 -14.70
CA THR A 55 -4.33 17.26 -13.89
C THR A 55 -3.47 18.14 -13.01
N SER A 56 -2.31 17.67 -12.60
CA SER A 56 -1.36 18.40 -11.74
C SER A 56 0.03 17.79 -11.87
N ALA A 57 1.05 18.62 -11.66
CA ALA A 57 2.41 18.16 -11.47
C ALA A 57 3.06 18.98 -10.35
N VAL A 58 3.88 18.36 -9.51
CA VAL A 58 4.60 19.02 -8.42
C VAL A 58 6.00 18.48 -8.35
N THR A 59 6.98 19.38 -8.33
CA THR A 59 8.39 19.04 -8.09
C THR A 59 8.84 19.63 -6.77
N SER A 60 9.41 18.82 -5.89
CA SER A 60 9.98 19.25 -4.62
C SER A 60 11.28 18.50 -4.36
N TYR A 61 12.39 19.26 -4.20
CA TYR A 61 13.74 18.71 -4.10
C TYR A 61 14.08 17.79 -5.28
N ASN A 62 14.32 16.51 -5.01
CA ASN A 62 14.66 15.51 -6.02
C ASN A 62 13.48 14.55 -6.31
N LYS A 63 12.25 15.01 -6.10
CA LYS A 63 11.04 14.22 -6.30
C LYS A 63 10.02 14.97 -7.12
N SER A 64 9.39 14.28 -8.06
CA SER A 64 8.28 14.81 -8.84
C SER A 64 7.07 13.88 -8.73
N GLN A 65 5.90 14.50 -8.65
CA GLN A 65 4.61 13.83 -8.72
C GLN A 65 3.83 14.36 -9.91
N VAL A 66 3.22 13.44 -10.66
CA VAL A 66 2.33 13.77 -11.75
C VAL A 66 0.98 13.12 -11.45
N GLU A 67 -0.04 13.93 -11.24
CA GLU A 67 -1.42 13.48 -11.10
C GLU A 67 -2.10 13.49 -12.46
N PHE A 68 -2.85 12.43 -12.76
CA PHE A 68 -3.55 12.28 -14.02
C PHE A 68 -4.80 11.42 -13.86
N VAL A 69 -5.68 11.47 -14.84
CA VAL A 69 -6.83 10.57 -14.96
C VAL A 69 -6.53 9.60 -16.08
N ASP A 70 -6.61 8.30 -15.78
CA ASP A 70 -6.37 7.24 -16.76
C ASP A 70 -7.54 7.06 -17.73
N THR A 71 -7.40 6.14 -18.67
CA THR A 71 -8.42 5.83 -19.67
C THR A 71 -9.71 5.23 -19.08
N ASP A 72 -9.64 4.69 -17.86
CA ASP A 72 -10.80 4.19 -17.11
C ASP A 72 -11.51 5.31 -16.31
N GLY A 73 -10.98 6.53 -16.34
CA GLY A 73 -11.50 7.69 -15.62
C GLY A 73 -11.10 7.69 -14.13
N LEU A 74 -10.10 6.90 -13.73
CA LEU A 74 -9.62 6.84 -12.35
C LEU A 74 -8.44 7.78 -12.13
N LYS A 75 -8.39 8.39 -10.94
CA LYS A 75 -7.28 9.24 -10.53
C LYS A 75 -6.04 8.40 -10.29
N CYS A 76 -4.94 8.80 -10.91
CA CYS A 76 -3.63 8.19 -10.78
C CYS A 76 -2.58 9.21 -10.35
N THR A 77 -1.53 8.72 -9.69
CA THR A 77 -0.35 9.52 -9.33
C THR A 77 0.91 8.74 -9.69
N ALA A 78 1.70 9.29 -10.60
CA ALA A 78 3.06 8.80 -10.90
C ALA A 78 4.07 9.54 -10.05
N VAL A 79 5.02 8.82 -9.47
CA VAL A 79 6.08 9.35 -8.59
C VAL A 79 7.44 9.07 -9.18
N TYR A 80 8.27 10.10 -9.24
CA TYR A 80 9.64 10.08 -9.74
C TYR A 80 10.63 10.50 -8.66
N LYS A 81 11.84 9.92 -8.68
CA LYS A 81 13.01 10.38 -7.92
C LYS A 81 14.11 10.73 -8.91
N GLY A 82 14.54 11.98 -8.92
CA GLY A 82 15.25 12.53 -10.08
C GLY A 82 14.39 12.38 -11.32
N HIS A 83 14.93 11.77 -12.36
CA HIS A 83 14.21 11.48 -13.60
C HIS A 83 13.69 10.03 -13.67
N THR A 84 13.84 9.26 -12.58
CA THR A 84 13.50 7.84 -12.56
C THR A 84 12.12 7.62 -11.98
N TRP A 85 11.25 6.94 -12.72
CA TRP A 85 9.96 6.49 -12.23
C TRP A 85 10.15 5.49 -11.08
N MET A 86 9.40 5.70 -9.99
CA MET A 86 9.47 4.87 -8.78
C MET A 86 8.21 4.05 -8.57
N MET A 87 7.03 4.67 -8.79
CA MET A 87 5.75 4.00 -8.61
C MET A 87 4.61 4.76 -9.27
N THR A 88 3.50 4.03 -9.45
CA THR A 88 2.19 4.56 -9.81
C THR A 88 1.17 4.09 -8.81
N GLN A 89 0.27 4.99 -8.42
CA GLN A 89 -0.89 4.72 -7.60
C GLN A 89 -2.13 5.01 -8.40
N LYS A 90 -3.09 4.08 -8.41
CA LYS A 90 -4.40 4.22 -9.01
C LYS A 90 -5.44 4.20 -7.91
N GLU A 91 -6.19 5.28 -7.76
CA GLU A 91 -7.13 5.48 -6.67
C GLU A 91 -8.54 5.02 -7.07
N PHE A 92 -9.17 4.18 -6.25
CA PHE A 92 -10.53 3.74 -6.44
C PHE A 92 -11.51 4.61 -5.67
N ASN A 93 -12.78 4.64 -6.12
CA ASN A 93 -13.83 5.43 -5.47
C ASN A 93 -14.06 4.95 -4.02
N LYS A 94 -14.01 5.87 -3.07
CA LYS A 94 -14.12 5.59 -1.62
C LYS A 94 -15.54 5.64 -1.09
N ASN A 95 -16.54 6.08 -1.89
CA ASN A 95 -17.92 6.27 -1.41
C ASN A 95 -18.54 4.94 -0.99
N GLY A 96 -18.54 4.66 0.31
CA GLY A 96 -18.97 3.40 0.88
C GLY A 96 -18.20 2.21 0.27
N PHE A 97 -18.90 1.19 -0.16
CA PHE A 97 -18.30 0.01 -0.81
C PHE A 97 -18.27 0.08 -2.35
N ALA A 98 -18.40 1.27 -2.95
CA ALA A 98 -18.41 1.43 -4.40
C ALA A 98 -17.11 0.94 -5.06
N PHE A 99 -15.99 1.04 -4.36
CA PHE A 99 -14.69 0.54 -4.83
C PHE A 99 -14.70 -0.96 -5.15
N LEU A 100 -15.50 -1.79 -4.45
CA LEU A 100 -15.54 -3.23 -4.70
C LEU A 100 -15.97 -3.57 -6.13
N LYS A 101 -16.76 -2.69 -6.78
CA LYS A 101 -17.20 -2.88 -8.17
C LYS A 101 -16.12 -2.47 -9.20
N GLN A 102 -15.16 -1.69 -8.77
CA GLN A 102 -14.06 -1.21 -9.61
C GLN A 102 -12.83 -2.11 -9.51
N LEU A 103 -12.74 -2.92 -8.45
CA LEU A 103 -11.65 -3.86 -8.22
C LEU A 103 -11.82 -5.14 -9.05
N PRO A 104 -10.73 -5.80 -9.46
CA PRO A 104 -10.78 -7.16 -9.93
C PRO A 104 -11.50 -8.07 -8.91
N GLU A 105 -12.35 -8.99 -9.40
CA GLU A 105 -13.20 -9.82 -8.53
C GLU A 105 -12.39 -10.60 -7.46
N ARG A 106 -11.21 -11.09 -7.83
CA ARG A 106 -10.31 -11.82 -6.90
C ARG A 106 -9.85 -10.93 -5.74
N ILE A 107 -9.58 -9.65 -5.99
CA ILE A 107 -9.14 -8.67 -4.98
C ILE A 107 -10.31 -8.31 -4.07
N ALA A 108 -11.48 -8.02 -4.63
CA ALA A 108 -12.69 -7.76 -3.85
C ALA A 108 -13.04 -8.94 -2.92
N LYS A 109 -12.96 -10.19 -3.42
CA LYS A 109 -13.16 -11.40 -2.62
C LYS A 109 -12.11 -11.57 -1.52
N ALA A 110 -10.84 -11.28 -1.81
CA ALA A 110 -9.77 -11.36 -0.82
C ALA A 110 -9.97 -10.32 0.30
N TYR A 111 -10.31 -9.07 -0.06
CA TYR A 111 -10.64 -8.03 0.91
C TYR A 111 -11.81 -8.43 1.84
N LEU A 112 -12.89 -8.95 1.28
CA LEU A 112 -14.04 -9.39 2.08
C LEU A 112 -13.69 -10.55 3.01
N ARG A 113 -12.83 -11.48 2.59
CA ARG A 113 -12.34 -12.59 3.42
C ARG A 113 -11.41 -12.14 4.55
N ALA A 114 -10.75 -10.99 4.41
CA ALA A 114 -9.90 -10.43 5.47
C ALA A 114 -10.66 -10.14 6.77
N GLY A 115 -12.01 -10.08 6.72
CA GLY A 115 -12.87 -10.02 7.90
C GLY A 115 -12.90 -8.68 8.63
N VAL A 116 -12.19 -7.67 8.11
CA VAL A 116 -12.08 -6.32 8.69
C VAL A 116 -13.01 -5.31 8.01
N SER A 117 -13.81 -5.76 7.04
CA SER A 117 -14.58 -4.92 6.13
C SER A 117 -15.99 -4.56 6.62
N LYS A 118 -16.35 -4.86 7.88
CA LYS A 118 -17.74 -4.70 8.34
C LYS A 118 -18.24 -3.27 8.28
N GLU A 119 -17.33 -2.28 8.41
CA GLU A 119 -17.69 -0.87 8.42
C GLU A 119 -16.55 -0.07 7.76
N PHE A 120 -16.69 0.23 6.47
CA PHE A 120 -15.81 1.15 5.78
C PHE A 120 -16.40 2.56 5.96
N TYR A 121 -15.76 3.38 6.79
CA TYR A 121 -16.11 4.78 6.94
C TYR A 121 -15.25 5.64 6.01
N GLU A 122 -15.91 6.55 5.30
CA GLU A 122 -15.23 7.56 4.52
C GLU A 122 -14.61 8.57 5.51
N TRP A 123 -13.29 8.57 5.58
CA TRP A 123 -12.52 9.54 6.34
C TRP A 123 -11.44 10.12 5.43
N ASP A 124 -11.00 11.35 5.71
CA ASP A 124 -10.01 12.06 4.89
C ASP A 124 -8.73 11.26 4.63
N GLN A 125 -8.40 10.31 5.51
CA GLN A 125 -7.23 9.46 5.40
C GLN A 125 -7.53 8.05 4.85
N SER A 126 -8.80 7.71 4.60
CA SER A 126 -9.13 6.42 3.98
C SER A 126 -8.72 6.40 2.52
N TYR A 127 -8.20 5.28 2.05
CA TYR A 127 -7.89 5.08 0.65
C TYR A 127 -8.02 3.62 0.23
N VAL A 128 -8.28 3.43 -1.04
CA VAL A 128 -8.22 2.14 -1.73
C VAL A 128 -7.45 2.38 -3.02
N ILE A 129 -6.28 1.78 -3.13
CA ILE A 129 -5.39 2.02 -4.25
C ILE A 129 -4.78 0.73 -4.79
N GLU A 130 -4.56 0.71 -6.09
CA GLU A 130 -3.62 -0.19 -6.75
C GLU A 130 -2.25 0.50 -6.79
N VAL A 131 -1.20 -0.23 -6.44
CA VAL A 131 0.18 0.28 -6.45
C VAL A 131 1.04 -0.58 -7.34
N THR A 132 1.70 0.06 -8.31
CA THR A 132 2.77 -0.53 -9.11
C THR A 132 4.09 0.13 -8.72
N ARG A 133 5.13 -0.64 -8.42
CA ARG A 133 6.43 -0.11 -8.00
C ARG A 133 7.55 -0.62 -8.89
N ARG A 134 8.57 0.20 -9.05
CA ARG A 134 9.80 -0.18 -9.73
C ARG A 134 10.50 -1.32 -9.00
N GLY A 135 10.90 -2.35 -9.75
CA GLY A 135 11.60 -3.51 -9.20
C GLY A 135 10.71 -4.57 -8.56
N PHE A 136 9.41 -4.30 -8.44
CA PHE A 136 8.43 -5.29 -7.99
C PHE A 136 7.88 -6.08 -9.17
N ASP A 137 7.62 -7.37 -8.97
CA ASP A 137 7.12 -8.24 -10.03
C ASP A 137 5.60 -8.21 -10.16
N LYS A 138 4.92 -7.77 -9.09
CA LYS A 138 3.48 -7.77 -8.95
C LYS A 138 2.96 -6.39 -8.55
N LYS A 139 1.70 -6.13 -8.91
CA LYS A 139 0.94 -5.04 -8.34
C LYS A 139 0.43 -5.43 -6.96
N ALA A 140 0.19 -4.44 -6.12
CA ALA A 140 -0.44 -4.63 -4.82
C ALA A 140 -1.66 -3.73 -4.68
N TYR A 141 -2.60 -4.16 -3.85
CA TYR A 141 -3.79 -3.40 -3.49
C TYR A 141 -3.71 -3.06 -2.02
N GLU A 142 -3.71 -1.77 -1.72
CA GLU A 142 -3.62 -1.23 -0.38
C GLU A 142 -4.96 -0.62 0.00
N PHE A 143 -5.48 -1.05 1.15
CA PHE A 143 -6.71 -0.55 1.74
C PHE A 143 -6.38 0.06 3.09
N GLN A 144 -6.76 1.30 3.30
CA GLN A 144 -6.71 1.93 4.61
C GLN A 144 -8.07 2.48 4.95
N PHE A 145 -8.56 2.17 6.15
CA PHE A 145 -9.86 2.58 6.63
C PHE A 145 -9.89 2.61 8.14
N VAL A 146 -10.90 3.27 8.67
CA VAL A 146 -11.12 3.43 10.10
C VAL A 146 -12.32 2.61 10.51
N VAL A 147 -12.19 1.91 11.63
CA VAL A 147 -13.30 1.24 12.31
C VAL A 147 -13.53 1.95 13.63
N PHE A 148 -14.77 2.40 13.86
CA PHE A 148 -15.18 2.94 15.14
C PHE A 148 -15.59 1.78 16.05
N ASP A 149 -15.04 1.75 17.26
CA ASP A 149 -15.47 0.81 18.27
C ASP A 149 -16.67 1.43 19.02
N GLU A 150 -17.86 0.91 18.76
CA GLU A 150 -19.10 1.40 19.40
C GLU A 150 -19.13 1.15 20.92
N ASN A 151 -18.29 0.23 21.42
CA ASN A 151 -18.24 -0.17 22.81
C ASN A 151 -17.18 0.59 23.62
N GLU A 152 -16.28 1.32 22.98
CA GLU A 152 -15.29 2.14 23.68
C GLU A 152 -15.84 3.57 23.92
N PHE A 153 -15.98 3.93 25.20
CA PHE A 153 -16.34 5.30 25.61
C PHE A 153 -15.09 6.04 26.12
N PRO A 154 -14.83 7.28 25.68
CA PRO A 154 -15.68 8.16 24.85
C PRO A 154 -15.61 7.77 23.35
N LYS A 155 -16.71 7.99 22.62
CA LYS A 155 -16.95 7.66 21.18
C LYS A 155 -15.91 8.16 20.15
N LEU A 156 -14.69 8.40 20.54
CA LEU A 156 -13.56 8.87 19.73
C LEU A 156 -12.47 7.80 19.57
N ALA A 157 -12.64 6.61 20.15
CA ALA A 157 -11.72 5.53 19.91
C ALA A 157 -12.02 4.95 18.53
N TYR A 158 -11.16 5.25 17.58
CA TYR A 158 -11.16 4.65 16.27
C TYR A 158 -9.90 3.81 16.10
N ARG A 159 -10.01 2.71 15.38
CA ARG A 159 -8.87 1.91 14.95
C ARG A 159 -8.69 2.06 13.46
N GLU A 160 -7.51 2.46 13.07
CA GLU A 160 -7.10 2.49 11.69
C GLU A 160 -6.59 1.11 11.30
N TYR A 161 -7.14 0.54 10.22
CA TYR A 161 -6.71 -0.73 9.66
C TYR A 161 -6.06 -0.51 8.30
N PHE A 162 -5.05 -1.32 8.06
CA PHE A 162 -4.38 -1.44 6.78
C PHE A 162 -4.47 -2.89 6.33
N VAL A 163 -4.90 -3.10 5.08
CA VAL A 163 -4.94 -4.42 4.44
C VAL A 163 -4.13 -4.36 3.16
N LEU A 164 -3.27 -5.34 2.95
CA LEU A 164 -2.44 -5.47 1.77
C LEU A 164 -2.74 -6.80 1.08
N ILE A 165 -3.08 -6.72 -0.21
CA ILE A 165 -3.41 -7.88 -1.05
C ILE A 165 -2.57 -7.78 -2.32
N ASP A 166 -1.98 -8.90 -2.78
CA ASP A 166 -1.29 -8.94 -4.06
C ASP A 166 -2.26 -9.02 -5.24
N GLU A 167 -1.74 -8.93 -6.46
CA GLU A 167 -2.57 -8.97 -7.66
C GLU A 167 -3.26 -10.33 -7.89
N ASP A 168 -2.80 -11.41 -7.26
CA ASP A 168 -3.41 -12.73 -7.35
C ASP A 168 -4.53 -12.95 -6.32
N GLY A 169 -4.71 -12.00 -5.39
CA GLY A 169 -5.70 -12.05 -4.31
C GLY A 169 -5.19 -12.79 -3.07
N GLU A 170 -3.87 -12.91 -2.90
CA GLU A 170 -3.26 -13.41 -1.67
C GLU A 170 -3.20 -12.26 -0.64
N LEU A 171 -3.71 -12.52 0.56
CA LEU A 171 -3.66 -11.58 1.67
C LEU A 171 -2.25 -11.58 2.25
N LEU A 172 -1.54 -10.46 2.12
CA LEU A 172 -0.14 -10.34 2.55
C LEU A 172 -0.03 -9.80 3.96
N ASP A 173 -0.89 -8.84 4.35
CA ASP A 173 -0.83 -8.20 5.65
C ASP A 173 -2.18 -7.64 6.09
N ILE A 174 -2.41 -7.68 7.41
CA ILE A 174 -3.46 -6.94 8.11
C ILE A 174 -2.85 -6.36 9.38
N ARG A 175 -2.90 -5.05 9.53
CA ARG A 175 -2.41 -4.39 10.75
C ARG A 175 -3.28 -3.21 11.17
N SER A 176 -3.31 -2.94 12.46
CA SER A 176 -3.78 -1.65 12.94
C SER A 176 -2.63 -0.64 12.84
N ARG A 177 -2.92 0.58 12.41
CA ARG A 177 -1.93 1.66 12.28
C ARG A 177 -2.30 2.85 13.12
N HIS A 178 -1.27 3.47 13.68
CA HIS A 178 -1.40 4.74 14.39
C HIS A 178 -0.72 5.92 13.68
N ASN A 179 0.14 5.71 12.70
CA ASN A 179 0.80 6.79 11.97
C ASN A 179 1.20 6.41 10.55
N ARG A 180 0.98 7.35 9.65
CA ARG A 180 1.30 7.29 8.23
C ARG A 180 2.61 8.00 7.91
N SER A 181 3.53 7.29 7.23
CA SER A 181 4.56 7.90 6.40
C SER A 181 4.84 6.94 5.24
N ILE A 182 3.92 6.85 4.27
CA ILE A 182 3.91 5.68 3.36
C ILE A 182 4.53 5.96 2.01
N TRP A 183 4.61 7.20 1.58
CA TRP A 183 4.48 7.48 0.17
C TRP A 183 5.79 7.76 -0.56
N TRP A 184 6.93 7.92 0.15
CA TRP A 184 8.03 8.65 -0.43
C TRP A 184 9.38 7.95 -0.38
N TYR A 185 9.46 6.74 0.12
CA TYR A 185 10.74 6.10 0.32
C TYR A 185 11.11 5.17 -0.84
N ASP A 186 12.33 5.35 -1.28
CA ASP A 186 12.99 4.49 -2.24
C ASP A 186 13.28 3.14 -1.59
N MET A 187 12.69 2.08 -2.13
CA MET A 187 12.92 0.70 -1.67
C MET A 187 13.93 -0.05 -2.56
N SER A 188 14.61 0.63 -3.46
CA SER A 188 15.55 -0.01 -4.40
C SER A 188 16.62 -0.84 -3.68
N GLY A 189 17.21 -0.32 -2.60
CA GLY A 189 18.18 -1.07 -1.80
C GLY A 189 17.61 -2.34 -1.15
N CYS A 190 16.34 -2.31 -0.72
CA CYS A 190 15.65 -3.52 -0.23
C CYS A 190 15.41 -4.53 -1.35
N VAL A 191 14.99 -4.06 -2.53
CA VAL A 191 14.79 -4.88 -3.72
C VAL A 191 16.09 -5.54 -4.15
N ASP A 192 17.17 -4.78 -4.24
CA ASP A 192 18.50 -5.28 -4.63
C ASP A 192 19.00 -6.37 -3.65
N PHE A 193 18.82 -6.15 -2.35
CA PHE A 193 19.12 -7.15 -1.33
C PHE A 193 18.32 -8.44 -1.54
N VAL A 194 17.01 -8.32 -1.78
CA VAL A 194 16.15 -9.50 -2.00
C VAL A 194 16.56 -10.23 -3.28
N ARG A 195 16.84 -9.53 -4.38
CA ARG A 195 17.32 -10.14 -5.63
C ARG A 195 18.64 -10.87 -5.44
N GLN A 196 19.52 -10.36 -4.59
CA GLN A 196 20.79 -11.03 -4.28
C GLN A 196 20.60 -12.25 -3.38
N LYS A 197 19.79 -12.14 -2.32
CA LYS A 197 19.61 -13.21 -1.33
C LYS A 197 18.64 -14.30 -1.79
N TYR A 198 17.62 -13.92 -2.55
CA TYR A 198 16.54 -14.78 -3.05
C TYR A 198 16.34 -14.56 -4.56
N PRO A 199 17.29 -15.02 -5.41
CA PRO A 199 17.29 -14.66 -6.84
C PRO A 199 16.09 -15.19 -7.64
N GLU A 200 15.42 -16.23 -7.14
CA GLU A 200 14.24 -16.83 -7.77
C GLU A 200 12.92 -16.31 -7.16
N ALA A 201 12.98 -15.44 -6.16
CA ALA A 201 11.78 -14.96 -5.49
C ALA A 201 11.03 -13.95 -6.34
N THR A 202 9.70 -14.03 -6.30
CA THR A 202 8.79 -13.01 -6.81
C THR A 202 8.56 -11.96 -5.73
N ILE A 203 8.82 -10.69 -6.00
CA ILE A 203 8.54 -9.57 -5.09
C ILE A 203 7.08 -9.13 -5.30
N LEU A 204 6.24 -9.37 -4.29
CA LEU A 204 4.79 -9.18 -4.37
C LEU A 204 4.39 -7.75 -4.01
N ALA A 205 4.88 -7.26 -2.88
CA ALA A 205 4.52 -5.94 -2.35
C ALA A 205 5.57 -5.42 -1.38
N GLY A 206 5.47 -4.14 -1.02
CA GLY A 206 6.32 -3.53 -0.01
C GLY A 206 5.62 -2.43 0.76
N ILE A 207 5.87 -2.37 2.05
CA ILE A 207 5.41 -1.31 2.93
C ILE A 207 6.61 -0.56 3.45
N ASN A 208 6.52 0.75 3.39
CA ASN A 208 7.43 1.62 4.09
C ASN A 208 6.71 2.21 5.30
N ASP A 209 7.22 1.92 6.47
CA ASP A 209 6.76 2.49 7.74
C ASP A 209 7.87 3.37 8.32
N SER A 210 7.53 4.29 9.23
CA SER A 210 8.49 5.21 9.86
C SER A 210 9.64 4.50 10.60
N SER A 211 9.45 3.23 10.96
CA SER A 211 10.42 2.40 11.67
C SER A 211 11.00 1.26 10.84
N ASP A 212 10.23 0.72 9.90
CA ASP A 212 10.57 -0.50 9.19
C ASP A 212 10.23 -0.41 7.69
N ASN A 213 11.12 -0.91 6.86
CA ASN A 213 10.80 -1.27 5.48
C ASN A 213 10.53 -2.77 5.41
N VAL A 214 9.41 -3.14 4.80
CA VAL A 214 8.99 -4.54 4.71
C VAL A 214 8.74 -4.89 3.25
N LEU A 215 9.35 -5.98 2.76
CA LEU A 215 9.02 -6.61 1.49
C LEU A 215 8.31 -7.95 1.71
N TYR A 216 7.26 -8.19 0.96
CA TYR A 216 6.57 -9.48 0.87
C TYR A 216 7.03 -10.16 -0.40
N ILE A 217 7.60 -11.35 -0.27
CA ILE A 217 8.14 -12.12 -1.39
C ILE A 217 7.60 -13.54 -1.39
N LYS A 218 7.50 -14.14 -2.55
CA LYS A 218 7.22 -15.57 -2.70
C LYS A 218 8.47 -16.27 -3.24
N ASP A 219 9.12 -17.04 -2.37
CA ASP A 219 10.34 -17.78 -2.70
C ASP A 219 10.06 -19.29 -2.61
N LYS A 220 10.19 -20.01 -3.75
CA LYS A 220 9.88 -21.45 -3.85
C LYS A 220 8.49 -21.81 -3.33
N GLY A 221 7.50 -20.97 -3.61
CA GLY A 221 6.12 -21.14 -3.17
C GLY A 221 5.82 -20.66 -1.75
N VAL A 222 6.84 -20.33 -0.95
CA VAL A 222 6.68 -19.89 0.45
C VAL A 222 6.58 -18.37 0.50
N LEU A 223 5.52 -17.85 1.13
CA LEU A 223 5.38 -16.42 1.44
C LEU A 223 6.35 -16.05 2.57
N LYS A 224 7.21 -15.07 2.32
CA LYS A 224 8.19 -14.56 3.27
C LYS A 224 8.02 -13.06 3.44
N THR A 225 8.20 -12.59 4.67
CA THR A 225 8.28 -11.19 5.04
C THR A 225 9.73 -10.83 5.30
N VAL A 226 10.31 -9.95 4.50
CA VAL A 226 11.70 -9.47 4.63
C VAL A 226 11.67 -8.08 5.23
N ARG A 227 12.29 -7.89 6.38
CA ARG A 227 12.33 -6.63 7.14
C ARG A 227 13.69 -5.96 7.06
N PHE A 228 13.65 -4.65 7.01
CA PHE A 228 14.83 -3.79 6.99
C PHE A 228 14.67 -2.69 8.04
N ASP A 229 15.68 -2.48 8.86
CA ASP A 229 15.73 -1.38 9.79
C ASP A 229 15.98 -0.06 9.02
N TYR A 230 15.23 0.97 9.37
CA TYR A 230 15.46 2.33 8.94
C TYR A 230 16.10 3.11 10.09
N ARG A 231 17.39 3.42 9.99
CA ARG A 231 18.14 4.16 11.04
C ARG A 231 18.41 5.61 10.66
N GLY A 232 17.49 6.27 9.95
CA GLY A 232 17.61 7.71 9.64
C GLY A 232 18.75 8.07 8.67
N SER A 233 19.48 7.09 8.14
CA SER A 233 20.40 7.19 7.02
C SER A 233 19.75 6.54 5.80
N ASP A 234 20.15 6.92 4.58
CA ASP A 234 19.67 6.29 3.35
C ASP A 234 20.01 4.79 3.25
N GLU A 235 20.68 4.24 4.26
CA GLU A 235 21.15 2.86 4.31
C GLU A 235 20.11 1.96 4.98
N GLN A 236 19.40 1.22 4.17
CA GLN A 236 18.43 0.21 4.59
C GLN A 236 19.17 -1.09 4.91
N THR A 237 19.16 -1.51 6.16
CA THR A 237 19.87 -2.69 6.61
C THR A 237 18.89 -3.84 6.88
N TRP A 238 19.08 -5.00 6.21
CA TRP A 238 18.30 -6.18 6.49
C TRP A 238 18.37 -6.56 7.99
N SER A 239 17.22 -6.74 8.61
CA SER A 239 17.10 -7.12 10.03
C SER A 239 16.57 -8.53 10.19
N ALA A 240 15.57 -8.94 9.43
CA ALA A 240 15.00 -10.28 9.53
C ALA A 240 14.32 -10.75 8.25
N THR A 241 14.24 -12.07 8.08
CA THR A 241 13.31 -12.72 7.16
C THR A 241 12.42 -13.67 7.95
N ILE A 242 11.10 -13.52 7.84
CA ILE A 242 10.11 -14.24 8.62
C ILE A 242 9.19 -14.99 7.66
N TYR A 243 8.96 -16.28 7.94
CA TYR A 243 7.97 -17.07 7.21
C TYR A 243 7.37 -18.17 8.08
N ARG A 244 6.12 -18.51 7.78
CA ARG A 244 5.41 -19.60 8.45
C ARG A 244 5.91 -20.95 7.94
N LEU A 245 6.08 -21.90 8.86
CA LEU A 245 6.34 -23.29 8.53
C LEU A 245 5.01 -24.04 8.42
N GLU A 246 4.85 -24.81 7.34
CA GLU A 246 3.69 -25.68 7.16
C GLU A 246 3.84 -27.00 7.92
N ASP A 247 5.09 -27.46 8.07
CA ASP A 247 5.45 -28.74 8.69
C ASP A 247 6.15 -28.49 10.02
N TYR A 248 5.43 -28.72 11.13
CA TYR A 248 5.91 -28.50 12.50
C TYR A 248 6.80 -29.62 13.01
N ASP A 249 6.78 -30.81 12.37
CA ASP A 249 7.55 -31.97 12.79
C ASP A 249 9.06 -31.81 12.56
N LYS A 250 9.45 -30.69 11.92
CA LYS A 250 10.84 -30.36 11.58
C LYS A 250 11.44 -29.28 12.48
N LEU A 251 10.90 -29.05 13.67
CA LEU A 251 11.55 -28.16 14.62
C LEU A 251 12.87 -28.81 15.11
N PRO A 252 13.95 -28.01 15.21
CA PRO A 252 15.20 -28.49 15.80
C PRO A 252 15.01 -28.97 17.24
N ASP A 253 15.76 -30.01 17.64
CA ASP A 253 15.71 -30.55 19.00
C ASP A 253 15.99 -29.48 20.06
N THR A 254 16.94 -28.57 19.78
CA THR A 254 17.25 -27.42 20.64
C THR A 254 16.03 -26.56 20.93
N VAL A 255 15.19 -26.33 19.92
CA VAL A 255 13.95 -25.55 20.04
C VAL A 255 12.91 -26.32 20.84
N LEU A 256 12.77 -27.62 20.59
CA LEU A 256 11.85 -28.49 21.33
C LEU A 256 12.23 -28.57 22.82
N ASP A 257 13.52 -28.68 23.14
CA ASP A 257 14.03 -28.70 24.53
C ASP A 257 13.76 -27.38 25.26
N GLU A 258 14.00 -26.23 24.59
CA GLU A 258 13.73 -24.92 25.20
C GLU A 258 12.21 -24.69 25.36
N TYR A 259 11.40 -25.12 24.39
CA TYR A 259 9.95 -25.08 24.50
C TYR A 259 9.44 -25.95 25.68
N ALA A 260 10.00 -27.15 25.86
CA ALA A 260 9.66 -28.02 26.99
C ALA A 260 9.97 -27.36 28.36
N LYS A 261 11.13 -26.70 28.48
CA LYS A 261 11.47 -25.88 29.66
C LYS A 261 10.51 -24.73 29.88
N TYR A 262 10.15 -24.00 28.80
CA TYR A 262 9.20 -22.90 28.86
C TYR A 262 7.84 -23.36 29.39
N ARG A 263 7.34 -24.51 28.93
CA ARG A 263 6.08 -25.08 29.36
C ARG A 263 5.99 -25.46 30.83
N VAL A 264 7.11 -25.70 31.49
CA VAL A 264 7.15 -25.94 32.96
C VAL A 264 6.57 -24.74 33.72
N TYR A 265 6.84 -23.53 33.23
CA TYR A 265 6.40 -22.29 33.88
C TYR A 265 5.11 -21.72 33.22
N HIS A 266 4.77 -22.20 32.02
CA HIS A 266 3.59 -21.77 31.24
C HIS A 266 2.82 -22.98 30.72
N PRO A 267 2.20 -23.80 31.60
CA PRO A 267 1.61 -25.08 31.23
C PRO A 267 0.47 -24.94 30.18
N ASP A 268 -0.25 -23.81 30.18
CA ASP A 268 -1.35 -23.54 29.28
C ASP A 268 -0.93 -23.04 27.89
N PHE A 269 0.37 -22.78 27.70
CA PHE A 269 0.88 -22.31 26.41
C PHE A 269 0.91 -23.47 25.41
N ASN A 270 0.03 -23.41 24.40
CA ASN A 270 0.05 -24.26 23.25
C ASN A 270 0.15 -23.38 21.99
N TYR A 271 0.90 -23.82 21.00
CA TYR A 271 1.03 -23.08 19.76
C TYR A 271 0.21 -23.69 18.63
N SER A 272 -0.28 -22.86 17.72
CA SER A 272 -1.02 -23.22 16.51
C SER A 272 -0.28 -22.87 15.24
N GLU A 273 0.72 -22.01 15.32
CA GLU A 273 1.53 -21.57 14.20
C GLU A 273 3.00 -21.51 14.60
N VAL A 274 3.87 -21.87 13.66
CA VAL A 274 5.31 -21.78 13.80
C VAL A 274 5.88 -20.90 12.73
N TYR A 275 6.72 -19.96 13.13
CA TYR A 275 7.44 -19.07 12.23
C TYR A 275 8.94 -19.32 12.34
N ARG A 276 9.62 -19.38 11.21
CA ARG A 276 11.09 -19.31 11.17
C ARG A 276 11.48 -17.85 10.94
N VAL A 277 12.41 -17.38 11.75
CA VAL A 277 12.93 -16.01 11.74
C VAL A 277 14.44 -16.08 11.53
N GLU A 278 14.90 -15.64 10.38
CA GLU A 278 16.32 -15.53 10.06
C GLU A 278 16.77 -14.10 10.34
N THR A 279 17.84 -13.93 11.10
CA THR A 279 18.45 -12.63 11.45
C THR A 279 19.97 -12.69 11.24
N LYS A 280 20.66 -11.58 11.46
CA LYS A 280 22.12 -11.53 11.46
C LYS A 280 22.73 -12.38 12.60
N ASP A 281 21.99 -12.52 13.71
CA ASP A 281 22.46 -13.21 14.93
C ASP A 281 22.11 -14.70 14.95
N GLY A 282 21.46 -15.20 13.90
CA GLY A 282 21.09 -16.60 13.75
C GLY A 282 19.64 -16.83 13.38
N ILE A 283 19.22 -18.06 13.56
CA ILE A 283 17.87 -18.53 13.25
C ILE A 283 17.10 -18.67 14.56
N TYR A 284 15.86 -18.18 14.55
CA TYR A 284 14.92 -18.31 15.65
C TYR A 284 13.63 -18.96 15.15
N TYR A 285 12.91 -19.59 16.07
CA TYR A 285 11.58 -20.13 15.81
C TYR A 285 10.57 -19.45 16.71
N GLY A 286 9.59 -18.78 16.13
CA GLY A 286 8.48 -18.15 16.83
C GLY A 286 7.31 -19.10 16.92
N LEU A 287 6.95 -19.48 18.15
CA LEU A 287 5.76 -20.30 18.42
C LEU A 287 4.62 -19.38 18.82
N LYS A 288 3.61 -19.26 17.98
CA LYS A 288 2.46 -18.39 18.21
C LYS A 288 1.37 -19.14 18.96
N SER A 289 0.92 -18.58 20.07
CA SER A 289 -0.13 -19.17 20.90
C SER A 289 -1.40 -19.43 20.13
N ALA A 290 -2.03 -20.58 20.42
CA ALA A 290 -3.33 -20.94 19.88
C ALA A 290 -4.50 -20.11 20.46
N THR A 291 -4.31 -19.52 21.65
CA THR A 291 -5.38 -18.88 22.43
C THR A 291 -5.17 -17.37 22.61
N THR A 292 -3.96 -16.89 22.37
CA THR A 292 -3.58 -15.47 22.56
C THR A 292 -2.82 -14.95 21.34
N SER A 293 -2.55 -13.66 21.28
CA SER A 293 -1.67 -13.05 20.27
C SER A 293 -0.17 -13.21 20.59
N LEU A 294 0.18 -13.90 21.69
CA LEU A 294 1.56 -14.07 22.13
C LEU A 294 2.35 -14.98 21.17
N THR A 295 3.54 -14.53 20.79
CA THR A 295 4.53 -15.35 20.09
C THR A 295 5.80 -15.40 20.95
N VAL A 296 6.29 -16.61 21.22
CA VAL A 296 7.53 -16.84 21.97
C VAL A 296 8.60 -17.31 21.01
N TYR A 297 9.81 -16.75 21.11
CA TYR A 297 10.92 -17.03 20.20
C TYR A 297 11.99 -17.85 20.89
N PHE A 298 12.44 -18.91 20.21
CA PHE A 298 13.54 -19.78 20.65
C PHE A 298 14.64 -19.77 19.59
N LYS A 299 15.89 -19.69 20.03
CA LYS A 299 17.04 -19.75 19.13
C LYS A 299 17.32 -21.20 18.72
N ALA A 300 17.63 -21.41 17.43
CA ALA A 300 18.03 -22.73 16.92
C ALA A 300 19.41 -23.13 17.36
#